data_7b39c1a9048d5e4bf5a65cd3b7a2535d
#
_entry.id   7b39c1a9048d5e4bf5a65cd3b7a2535d
#
_cell.length_a   1.000
_cell.length_b   1.000
_cell.length_c   1.000
_cell.angle_alpha   90.00
_cell.angle_beta   90.00
_cell.angle_gamma   90.00
#
_symmetry.space_group_name_H-M   'P 1'
#
loop_
_entity.id
_entity.type
_entity.pdbx_description
1 polymer ?
#
loop_
_entity_poly.entity_id
_entity_poly.type
_entity_poly.pdbx_seq_one_letter_code
_entity_poly.pdbx_strand_id
1 'polypeptide(L)'
;VQLQRGVHKINNSVHKIVKEELELRMDHEETYQEFGEKINLQKTKLQNLLKKIKDENKTIAGFGAPAKSTTLLYHFNINPAIMEYIIDDNKLKQNLFSPGKHIPIVSSEIIYEKRPDYLLILAWNFAESIMKNHQEFKKQGGKFIIPLPRLVVN
;
A
#
# COMPACT_ATOMS: atom_id res chain seq x y z
N VAL A 1 -18.74 11.82 -18.19
CA VAL A 1 -18.52 11.28 -19.54
C VAL A 1 -19.78 11.57 -20.36
N GLN A 2 -19.61 12.11 -21.57
CA GLN A 2 -20.71 12.29 -22.52
C GLN A 2 -20.28 11.79 -23.91
N LEU A 3 -21.28 11.47 -24.76
CA LEU A 3 -21.03 11.14 -26.16
C LEU A 3 -20.52 12.36 -26.93
N GLN A 4 -19.81 12.14 -28.03
CA GLN A 4 -19.25 13.20 -28.88
C GLN A 4 -20.28 14.28 -29.31
N ARG A 5 -21.58 13.91 -29.39
CA ARG A 5 -22.69 14.80 -29.69
C ARG A 5 -23.49 15.24 -28.46
N GLY A 6 -22.89 15.19 -27.27
CA GLY A 6 -23.55 15.61 -26.04
C GLY A 6 -23.87 17.11 -26.02
N VAL A 7 -24.85 17.48 -25.21
CA VAL A 7 -25.36 18.87 -25.10
C VAL A 7 -24.39 19.84 -24.39
N HIS A 8 -23.40 19.28 -23.65
CA HIS A 8 -22.46 20.11 -22.90
C HIS A 8 -21.25 20.50 -23.76
N LYS A 9 -20.85 21.75 -23.68
CA LYS A 9 -19.61 22.22 -24.31
C LYS A 9 -18.40 21.59 -23.61
N ILE A 10 -17.39 21.23 -24.41
CA ILE A 10 -16.10 20.77 -23.86
C ILE A 10 -15.45 21.96 -23.13
N ASN A 11 -15.12 21.76 -21.88
CA ASN A 11 -14.49 22.76 -21.02
C ASN A 11 -12.96 22.79 -21.28
N ASN A 12 -12.34 23.97 -21.07
CA ASN A 12 -10.88 24.12 -21.19
C ASN A 12 -10.08 23.15 -20.29
N SER A 13 -10.66 22.71 -19.16
CA SER A 13 -10.05 21.69 -18.30
C SER A 13 -9.83 20.35 -19.01
N VAL A 14 -10.72 19.97 -19.94
CA VAL A 14 -10.57 18.75 -20.74
C VAL A 14 -9.38 18.89 -21.68
N HIS A 15 -9.27 20.02 -22.39
CA HIS A 15 -8.12 20.26 -23.26
C HIS A 15 -6.80 20.29 -22.50
N LYS A 16 -6.81 20.85 -21.28
CA LYS A 16 -5.62 20.86 -20.41
C LYS A 16 -5.20 19.44 -20.03
N ILE A 17 -6.14 18.59 -19.57
CA ILE A 17 -5.87 17.21 -19.20
C ILE A 17 -5.33 16.41 -20.40
N VAL A 18 -5.99 16.53 -21.57
CA VAL A 18 -5.53 15.85 -22.79
C VAL A 18 -4.10 16.25 -23.16
N LYS A 19 -3.78 17.55 -23.04
CA LYS A 19 -2.42 18.04 -23.29
C LYS A 19 -1.42 17.44 -22.30
N GLU A 20 -1.74 17.42 -21.01
CA GLU A 20 -0.90 16.80 -19.96
C GLU A 20 -0.69 15.30 -20.23
N GLU A 21 -1.73 14.57 -20.63
CA GLU A 21 -1.63 13.14 -20.98
C GLU A 21 -0.71 12.91 -22.19
N LEU A 22 -0.79 13.76 -23.21
CA LEU A 22 0.10 13.69 -24.38
C LEU A 22 1.56 14.03 -24.01
N GLU A 23 1.78 15.04 -23.19
CA GLU A 23 3.12 15.42 -22.69
C GLU A 23 3.74 14.25 -21.87
N LEU A 24 2.92 13.50 -21.12
CA LEU A 24 3.31 12.31 -20.40
C LEU A 24 3.39 11.06 -21.29
N ARG A 25 3.13 11.18 -22.59
CA ARG A 25 3.14 10.07 -23.55
C ARG A 25 2.24 8.90 -23.12
N MET A 26 1.05 9.22 -22.55
CA MET A 26 0.12 8.20 -22.07
C MET A 26 -0.58 7.43 -23.20
N ASP A 27 -0.40 7.81 -24.43
CA ASP A 27 -0.82 7.13 -25.65
C ASP A 27 0.26 6.17 -26.24
N HIS A 28 1.42 6.08 -25.58
CA HIS A 28 2.54 5.24 -26.01
C HIS A 28 2.68 3.98 -25.13
N GLU A 29 2.90 2.83 -25.76
CA GLU A 29 3.06 1.54 -25.08
C GLU A 29 4.29 1.54 -24.15
N GLU A 30 5.39 2.16 -24.56
CA GLU A 30 6.63 2.23 -23.81
C GLU A 30 6.43 2.85 -22.42
N THR A 31 5.55 3.86 -22.30
CA THR A 31 5.21 4.50 -21.04
C THR A 31 4.65 3.51 -20.02
N TYR A 32 3.82 2.58 -20.47
CA TYR A 32 3.24 1.53 -19.61
C TYR A 32 4.23 0.40 -19.32
N GLN A 33 5.09 0.06 -20.28
CA GLN A 33 6.17 -0.90 -20.06
C GLN A 33 7.13 -0.40 -18.98
N GLU A 34 7.61 0.85 -19.08
CA GLU A 34 8.45 1.49 -18.06
C GLU A 34 7.75 1.55 -16.69
N PHE A 35 6.43 1.81 -16.67
CA PHE A 35 5.66 1.80 -15.43
C PHE A 35 5.63 0.39 -14.81
N GLY A 36 5.41 -0.64 -15.64
CA GLY A 36 5.45 -2.04 -15.20
C GLY A 36 6.82 -2.44 -14.62
N GLU A 37 7.91 -2.01 -15.25
CA GLU A 37 9.27 -2.25 -14.75
C GLU A 37 9.51 -1.58 -13.39
N LYS A 38 9.05 -0.34 -13.20
CA LYS A 38 9.12 0.38 -11.92
C LYS A 38 8.37 -0.37 -10.81
N ILE A 39 7.18 -0.92 -11.12
CA ILE A 39 6.42 -1.74 -10.17
C ILE A 39 7.18 -3.03 -9.81
N ASN A 40 7.75 -3.72 -10.80
CA ASN A 40 8.52 -4.95 -10.57
C ASN A 40 9.79 -4.68 -9.76
N LEU A 41 10.45 -3.55 -9.98
CA LEU A 41 11.59 -3.13 -9.17
C LEU A 41 11.18 -2.89 -7.70
N GLN A 42 10.04 -2.23 -7.47
CA GLN A 42 9.53 -2.03 -6.10
C GLN A 42 9.16 -3.37 -5.44
N LYS A 43 8.58 -4.32 -6.20
CA LYS A 43 8.32 -5.67 -5.73
C LYS A 43 9.59 -6.33 -5.21
N THR A 44 10.64 -6.37 -6.02
CA THR A 44 11.92 -6.98 -5.66
C THR A 44 12.52 -6.34 -4.41
N LYS A 45 12.52 -4.99 -4.33
CA LYS A 45 13.04 -4.25 -3.18
C LYS A 45 12.26 -4.59 -1.90
N LEU A 46 10.93 -4.59 -1.96
CA LEU A 46 10.10 -4.91 -0.79
C LEU A 46 10.31 -6.36 -0.35
N GLN A 47 10.28 -7.32 -1.28
CA GLN A 47 10.50 -8.74 -0.95
C GLN A 47 11.85 -8.97 -0.27
N ASN A 48 12.92 -8.36 -0.78
CA ASN A 48 14.27 -8.45 -0.20
C ASN A 48 14.30 -7.85 1.22
N LEU A 49 13.64 -6.70 1.42
CA LEU A 49 13.53 -6.08 2.74
C LEU A 49 12.77 -6.99 3.72
N LEU A 50 11.59 -7.48 3.33
CA LEU A 50 10.77 -8.34 4.19
C LEU A 50 11.50 -9.64 4.56
N LYS A 51 12.19 -10.24 3.58
CA LYS A 51 13.04 -11.42 3.83
C LYS A 51 14.13 -11.09 4.83
N LYS A 52 14.89 -10.02 4.64
CA LYS A 52 15.95 -9.60 5.57
C LYS A 52 15.40 -9.43 7.00
N ILE A 53 14.26 -8.77 7.15
CA ILE A 53 13.61 -8.56 8.46
C ILE A 53 13.27 -9.91 9.10
N LYS A 54 12.75 -10.88 8.34
CA LYS A 54 12.44 -12.22 8.85
C LYS A 54 13.69 -13.03 9.19
N ASP A 55 14.75 -12.92 8.39
CA ASP A 55 16.04 -13.57 8.65
C ASP A 55 16.69 -13.03 9.94
N GLU A 56 16.39 -11.78 10.33
CA GLU A 56 16.77 -11.17 11.62
C GLU A 56 15.83 -11.55 12.79
N ASN A 57 14.89 -12.49 12.58
CA ASN A 57 13.86 -12.90 13.55
C ASN A 57 12.97 -11.75 14.04
N LYS A 58 12.77 -10.73 13.20
CA LYS A 58 11.91 -9.58 13.46
C LYS A 58 10.47 -9.84 13.01
N THR A 59 9.53 -9.21 13.70
CA THR A 59 8.10 -9.35 13.47
C THR A 59 7.56 -8.25 12.56
N ILE A 60 6.62 -8.63 11.68
CA ILE A 60 5.99 -7.70 10.73
C ILE A 60 4.47 -7.85 10.85
N ALA A 61 3.77 -6.73 11.07
CA ALA A 61 2.32 -6.65 10.93
C ALA A 61 1.94 -5.71 9.79
N GLY A 62 0.76 -5.90 9.21
CA GLY A 62 0.20 -4.97 8.23
C GLY A 62 -0.59 -3.86 8.91
N PHE A 63 -0.69 -2.69 8.30
CA PHE A 63 -1.60 -1.63 8.73
C PHE A 63 -2.51 -1.18 7.59
N GLY A 64 -3.82 -1.29 7.82
CA GLY A 64 -4.89 -0.98 6.88
C GLY A 64 -5.25 -2.17 5.98
N ALA A 65 -6.54 -2.48 5.90
CA ALA A 65 -7.11 -3.51 5.02
C ALA A 65 -8.08 -2.90 3.98
N PRO A 66 -7.63 -1.95 3.13
CA PRO A 66 -8.44 -1.46 2.02
C PRO A 66 -8.54 -2.53 0.92
N ALA A 67 -9.52 -2.43 0.01
CA ALA A 67 -9.67 -3.38 -1.12
C ALA A 67 -8.37 -3.56 -1.93
N LYS A 68 -7.62 -2.47 -2.16
CA LYS A 68 -6.34 -2.51 -2.87
C LYS A 68 -5.21 -3.28 -2.16
N SER A 69 -5.33 -3.54 -0.84
CA SER A 69 -4.35 -4.36 -0.13
C SER A 69 -4.29 -5.79 -0.66
N THR A 70 -5.41 -6.33 -1.12
CA THR A 70 -5.46 -7.66 -1.75
C THR A 70 -4.53 -7.74 -2.95
N THR A 71 -4.61 -6.77 -3.87
CA THR A 71 -3.71 -6.69 -5.04
C THR A 71 -2.24 -6.59 -4.60
N LEU A 72 -1.94 -5.76 -3.59
CA LEU A 72 -0.59 -5.61 -3.07
C LEU A 72 -0.09 -6.94 -2.49
N LEU A 73 -0.86 -7.59 -1.62
CA LEU A 73 -0.48 -8.86 -1.00
C LEU A 73 -0.18 -9.95 -2.04
N TYR A 74 -0.99 -10.04 -3.11
CA TYR A 74 -0.76 -10.98 -4.20
C TYR A 74 0.45 -10.62 -5.05
N HIS A 75 0.53 -9.38 -5.51
CA HIS A 75 1.61 -8.93 -6.39
C HIS A 75 2.99 -9.04 -5.72
N PHE A 76 3.09 -8.64 -4.45
CA PHE A 76 4.34 -8.70 -3.68
C PHE A 76 4.57 -10.07 -3.01
N ASN A 77 3.65 -11.03 -3.21
CA ASN A 77 3.71 -12.37 -2.61
C ASN A 77 3.84 -12.35 -1.08
N ILE A 78 3.08 -11.48 -0.41
CA ILE A 78 3.03 -11.39 1.04
C ILE A 78 1.97 -12.39 1.55
N ASN A 79 2.35 -13.24 2.48
CA ASN A 79 1.53 -14.31 3.04
C ASN A 79 1.64 -14.33 4.58
N PRO A 80 0.88 -15.19 5.29
CA PRO A 80 0.91 -15.27 6.76
C PRO A 80 2.29 -15.58 7.36
N ALA A 81 3.19 -16.27 6.64
CA ALA A 81 4.54 -16.52 7.12
C ALA A 81 5.40 -15.25 7.20
N ILE A 82 5.09 -14.25 6.38
CA ILE A 82 5.76 -12.95 6.38
C ILE A 82 5.08 -11.98 7.34
N MET A 83 3.74 -11.94 7.32
CA MET A 83 2.92 -10.97 8.05
C MET A 83 1.75 -11.68 8.72
N GLU A 84 1.81 -11.82 10.03
CA GLU A 84 0.88 -12.66 10.79
C GLU A 84 -0.54 -12.09 10.90
N TYR A 85 -0.68 -10.77 10.93
CA TYR A 85 -1.97 -10.08 11.04
C TYR A 85 -1.93 -8.69 10.39
N ILE A 86 -3.12 -8.16 10.12
CA ILE A 86 -3.33 -6.81 9.60
C ILE A 86 -4.12 -6.02 10.63
N ILE A 87 -3.68 -4.84 10.95
CA ILE A 87 -4.34 -3.90 11.83
C ILE A 87 -5.26 -3.00 11.00
N ASP A 88 -6.51 -2.81 11.42
CA ASP A 88 -7.42 -1.86 10.79
C ASP A 88 -8.31 -1.21 11.86
N ASP A 89 -8.44 0.11 11.82
CA ASP A 89 -9.26 0.87 12.77
C ASP A 89 -10.77 0.69 12.55
N ASN A 90 -11.16 0.18 11.36
CA ASN A 90 -12.56 -0.05 11.06
C ASN A 90 -13.07 -1.33 11.76
N LYS A 91 -13.90 -1.14 12.77
CA LYS A 91 -14.51 -2.21 13.58
C LYS A 91 -15.26 -3.26 12.74
N LEU A 92 -15.80 -2.88 11.56
CA LEU A 92 -16.50 -3.81 10.68
C LEU A 92 -15.59 -4.81 9.98
N LYS A 93 -14.28 -4.57 9.99
CA LYS A 93 -13.27 -5.47 9.40
C LYS A 93 -12.55 -6.30 10.46
N GLN A 94 -12.57 -5.84 11.71
CA GLN A 94 -11.92 -6.55 12.81
C GLN A 94 -12.56 -7.93 13.03
N ASN A 95 -11.75 -8.92 13.38
CA ASN A 95 -12.13 -10.33 13.50
C ASN A 95 -12.53 -11.00 12.17
N LEU A 96 -12.28 -10.37 11.04
CA LEU A 96 -12.37 -10.95 9.71
C LEU A 96 -10.98 -11.31 9.16
N PHE A 97 -10.94 -11.84 7.95
CA PHE A 97 -9.71 -12.21 7.25
C PHE A 97 -9.56 -11.44 5.95
N SER A 98 -8.32 -11.18 5.56
CA SER A 98 -8.03 -10.61 4.25
C SER A 98 -8.45 -11.59 3.14
N PRO A 99 -9.06 -11.09 2.04
CA PRO A 99 -9.42 -11.96 0.91
C PRO A 99 -8.21 -12.72 0.37
N GLY A 100 -8.40 -14.00 0.10
CA GLY A 100 -7.43 -14.89 -0.54
C GLY A 100 -6.22 -15.30 0.32
N LYS A 101 -5.52 -14.38 0.95
CA LYS A 101 -4.36 -14.71 1.81
C LYS A 101 -4.76 -15.13 3.22
N HIS A 102 -6.00 -14.93 3.62
CA HIS A 102 -6.54 -15.30 4.93
C HIS A 102 -5.71 -14.80 6.13
N ILE A 103 -5.17 -13.58 6.02
CA ILE A 103 -4.47 -12.93 7.11
C ILE A 103 -5.51 -12.30 8.04
N PRO A 104 -5.51 -12.59 9.35
CA PRO A 104 -6.50 -12.07 10.29
C PRO A 104 -6.39 -10.54 10.42
N ILE A 105 -7.54 -9.88 10.54
CA ILE A 105 -7.64 -8.42 10.73
C ILE A 105 -8.00 -8.17 12.20
N VAL A 106 -7.19 -7.33 12.86
CA VAL A 106 -7.27 -7.06 14.30
C VAL A 106 -7.40 -5.56 14.57
N SER A 107 -7.74 -5.19 15.82
CA SER A 107 -7.81 -3.79 16.25
C SER A 107 -6.41 -3.16 16.38
N SER A 108 -6.35 -1.82 16.36
CA SER A 108 -5.09 -1.07 16.53
C SER A 108 -4.49 -1.16 17.93
N GLU A 109 -5.24 -1.59 18.94
CA GLU A 109 -4.74 -1.87 20.29
C GLU A 109 -3.64 -2.94 20.29
N ILE A 110 -3.75 -3.90 19.37
CA ILE A 110 -2.80 -5.01 19.19
C ILE A 110 -1.37 -4.51 18.87
N ILE A 111 -1.20 -3.30 18.33
CA ILE A 111 0.11 -2.69 18.10
C ILE A 111 0.90 -2.63 19.42
N TYR A 112 0.23 -2.20 20.46
CA TYR A 112 0.85 -1.93 21.76
C TYR A 112 0.92 -3.18 22.66
N GLU A 113 0.06 -4.16 22.41
CA GLU A 113 0.07 -5.45 23.08
C GLU A 113 1.17 -6.36 22.54
N LYS A 114 1.17 -6.60 21.22
CA LYS A 114 2.11 -7.51 20.54
C LYS A 114 3.43 -6.86 20.15
N ARG A 115 3.47 -5.53 20.03
CA ARG A 115 4.66 -4.72 19.72
C ARG A 115 5.46 -5.26 18.53
N PRO A 116 4.88 -5.32 17.32
CA PRO A 116 5.63 -5.76 16.17
C PRO A 116 6.83 -4.83 15.92
N ASP A 117 7.94 -5.36 15.40
CA ASP A 117 9.11 -4.55 15.07
C ASP A 117 8.83 -3.63 13.88
N TYR A 118 8.00 -4.11 12.94
CA TYR A 118 7.66 -3.37 11.72
C TYR A 118 6.16 -3.35 11.45
N LEU A 119 5.67 -2.19 11.00
CA LEU A 119 4.33 -2.02 10.44
C LEU A 119 4.42 -1.72 8.94
N LEU A 120 4.01 -2.69 8.11
CA LEU A 120 3.88 -2.50 6.66
C LEU A 120 2.55 -1.80 6.37
N ILE A 121 2.62 -0.54 5.91
CA ILE A 121 1.42 0.26 5.63
C ILE A 121 0.80 -0.17 4.30
N LEU A 122 -0.25 -0.99 4.36
CA LEU A 122 -1.00 -1.44 3.18
C LEU A 122 -1.92 -0.34 2.63
N ALA A 123 -2.34 0.58 3.50
CA ALA A 123 -3.08 1.79 3.14
C ALA A 123 -2.13 2.96 2.85
N TRP A 124 -1.14 2.75 2.00
CA TRP A 124 -0.01 3.69 1.77
C TRP A 124 -0.38 5.12 1.43
N ASN A 125 -1.56 5.37 0.85
CA ASN A 125 -2.05 6.73 0.57
C ASN A 125 -2.31 7.54 1.84
N PHE A 126 -2.47 6.87 2.97
CA PHE A 126 -2.71 7.46 4.28
C PHE A 126 -1.49 7.32 5.22
N ALA A 127 -0.31 7.00 4.67
CA ALA A 127 0.89 6.71 5.46
C ALA A 127 1.23 7.83 6.45
N GLU A 128 1.18 9.09 6.03
CA GLU A 128 1.48 10.23 6.91
C GLU A 128 0.52 10.32 8.10
N SER A 129 -0.79 10.16 7.84
CA SER A 129 -1.81 10.19 8.88
C SER A 129 -1.66 9.00 9.83
N ILE A 130 -1.41 7.80 9.31
CA ILE A 130 -1.19 6.58 10.11
C ILE A 130 0.04 6.76 11.01
N MET A 131 1.16 7.19 10.46
CA MET A 131 2.38 7.43 11.24
C MET A 131 2.20 8.52 12.30
N LYS A 132 1.43 9.56 11.99
CA LYS A 132 1.09 10.63 12.95
C LYS A 132 0.26 10.10 14.10
N ASN A 133 -0.74 9.26 13.83
CA ASN A 133 -1.62 8.70 14.86
C ASN A 133 -0.91 7.64 15.74
N HIS A 134 0.13 6.99 15.19
CA HIS A 134 0.87 5.92 15.89
C HIS A 134 2.32 6.31 16.20
N GLN A 135 2.56 7.58 16.55
CA GLN A 135 3.91 8.04 16.94
C GLN A 135 4.48 7.32 18.15
N GLU A 136 3.61 6.84 19.05
CA GLU A 136 4.03 6.08 20.24
C GLU A 136 4.68 4.76 19.84
N PHE A 137 4.18 4.08 18.81
CA PHE A 137 4.81 2.88 18.25
C PHE A 137 6.26 3.17 17.80
N LYS A 138 6.47 4.30 17.12
CA LYS A 138 7.82 4.72 16.69
C LYS A 138 8.73 5.06 17.87
N LYS A 139 8.22 5.75 18.90
CA LYS A 139 8.98 6.06 20.12
C LYS A 139 9.42 4.80 20.88
N GLN A 140 8.62 3.74 20.81
CA GLN A 140 8.93 2.43 21.39
C GLN A 140 9.89 1.59 20.54
N GLY A 141 10.45 2.14 19.46
CA GLY A 141 11.42 1.48 18.58
C GLY A 141 10.85 0.79 17.36
N GLY A 142 9.53 0.80 17.18
CA GLY A 142 8.86 0.26 16.00
C GLY A 142 9.17 1.08 14.74
N LYS A 143 9.14 0.42 13.58
CA LYS A 143 9.43 1.05 12.29
C LYS A 143 8.28 0.88 11.32
N PHE A 144 7.98 1.93 10.55
CA PHE A 144 7.00 1.87 9.47
C PHE A 144 7.66 1.56 8.13
N ILE A 145 7.02 0.70 7.35
CA ILE A 145 7.40 0.41 5.97
C ILE A 145 6.30 0.95 5.05
N ILE A 146 6.64 1.90 4.19
CA ILE A 146 5.76 2.44 3.15
C ILE A 146 6.18 1.76 1.83
N PRO A 147 5.34 0.89 1.24
CA PRO A 147 5.75 0.11 0.07
C PRO A 147 5.71 0.89 -1.24
N LEU A 148 4.84 1.89 -1.36
CA LEU A 148 4.55 2.63 -2.59
C LEU A 148 4.34 4.13 -2.30
N PRO A 149 4.59 5.04 -3.29
CA PRO A 149 5.19 4.79 -4.61
C PRO A 149 6.67 4.44 -4.58
N ARG A 150 7.35 4.69 -3.48
CA ARG A 150 8.74 4.33 -3.22
C ARG A 150 8.81 3.61 -1.89
N LEU A 151 9.64 2.56 -1.84
CA LEU A 151 9.89 1.86 -0.59
C LEU A 151 10.65 2.78 0.37
N VAL A 152 10.04 3.03 1.53
CA VAL A 152 10.62 3.85 2.61
C VAL A 152 10.47 3.10 3.93
N VAL A 153 11.50 3.17 4.78
CA VAL A 153 11.48 2.69 6.17
C VAL A 153 11.73 3.88 7.09
N ASN A 154 10.78 4.13 8.02
CA ASN A 154 10.81 5.28 8.96
C ASN A 154 10.89 4.80 10.41
#